data_b32dbea29d032ed488e748d8ab2974f9
#
_entry.id   b32dbea29d032ed488e748d8ab2974f9
#
_cell.length_a   1.000
_cell.length_b   1.000
_cell.length_c   1.000
_cell.angle_alpha   90.00
_cell.angle_beta   90.00
_cell.angle_gamma   90.00
#
_symmetry.space_group_name_H-M   'P 1'
#
loop_
_entity.id
_entity.type
_entity.pdbx_description
1 polymer ?
#
loop_
_entity_poly.entity_id
_entity_poly.type
_entity_poly.pdbx_seq_one_letter_code
_entity_poly.pdbx_strand_id
1 'polypeptide(L)'
;MFLKYKVDIPVVPGKLVRKNRGGHTYIEYEYDRIYDPIKQYTYPKRASIRRVDPENPTRMMPNENFLKYFPDAEIPEEIDRSDRSPYLNIGTYVVLHKLIQDCKLKEILDEYMDEKDTGFLLDLACYSIIEENNAGQYYPDYAYEHALFTPDMKIYTDSKVSDFLHGLKPEQSVGFLNSWNKSKNKRQKIYLSYDSTNKNCQVGDIDLVEYGNAKVDAGLPIFNYSVSCDSANRTPLFYELYSGSLNDVSQLICMIDKAQGYGYRNIGFILDRGYFSKKNLAYMDQNGYSFLIMVKGMKDFIRDIIEKNQGDFENSRGRYIDRYDVYGTTLKRFLCEGDTKKGTFIFITVTEKLTVKSRRSSRGYTVWKNIWTVVLEKNVCLSDQRSGSIST
;
A
#
# COMPACT_ATOMS: atom_id res chain seq x y z
N MET A 1 -25.25 -4.19 9.53
CA MET A 1 -24.01 -4.28 10.35
C MET A 1 -24.24 -5.27 11.48
N PHE A 2 -23.21 -5.87 12.08
CA PHE A 2 -23.38 -6.66 13.31
C PHE A 2 -23.36 -5.70 14.50
N LEU A 3 -24.26 -5.95 15.47
CA LEU A 3 -24.13 -5.30 16.78
C LEU A 3 -23.03 -6.00 17.58
N LYS A 4 -22.34 -5.27 18.42
CA LYS A 4 -21.10 -5.73 19.10
C LYS A 4 -21.32 -6.73 20.25
N TYR A 5 -22.55 -7.11 20.53
CA TYR A 5 -22.91 -8.02 21.61
C TYR A 5 -23.57 -9.29 21.06
N LYS A 6 -23.52 -10.36 21.83
CA LYS A 6 -24.20 -11.63 21.56
C LYS A 6 -25.46 -11.68 22.43
N VAL A 7 -26.59 -12.01 21.81
CA VAL A 7 -27.89 -12.17 22.48
C VAL A 7 -28.37 -13.60 22.34
N ASP A 8 -29.26 -14.02 23.21
CA ASP A 8 -29.95 -15.30 23.04
C ASP A 8 -30.89 -15.25 21.83
N ILE A 9 -31.00 -16.34 21.10
CA ILE A 9 -31.91 -16.45 19.97
C ILE A 9 -33.34 -16.38 20.49
N PRO A 10 -34.16 -15.41 20.05
CA PRO A 10 -35.50 -15.24 20.55
C PRO A 10 -36.36 -16.50 20.28
N VAL A 11 -37.18 -16.86 21.25
CA VAL A 11 -38.08 -18.03 21.13
C VAL A 11 -39.41 -17.54 20.54
N VAL A 12 -39.57 -17.63 19.23
CA VAL A 12 -40.80 -17.26 18.53
C VAL A 12 -41.25 -18.45 17.67
N PRO A 13 -42.18 -19.29 18.18
CA PRO A 13 -42.58 -20.52 17.51
C PRO A 13 -43.06 -20.28 16.07
N GLY A 14 -42.51 -21.02 15.12
CA GLY A 14 -42.89 -20.98 13.70
C GLY A 14 -42.49 -19.76 12.89
N LYS A 15 -41.84 -18.74 13.49
CA LYS A 15 -41.46 -17.51 12.81
C LYS A 15 -39.96 -17.35 12.56
N LEU A 16 -39.13 -18.24 13.07
CA LEU A 16 -37.69 -18.22 12.84
C LEU A 16 -37.26 -19.30 11.85
N VAL A 17 -36.49 -18.87 10.84
CA VAL A 17 -35.96 -19.79 9.83
C VAL A 17 -34.42 -19.67 9.85
N ARG A 18 -33.76 -20.85 9.99
CA ARG A 18 -32.30 -20.93 9.90
C ARG A 18 -31.88 -21.21 8.46
N LYS A 19 -30.95 -20.42 7.93
CA LYS A 19 -30.39 -20.60 6.58
C LYS A 19 -28.87 -20.68 6.63
N ASN A 20 -28.32 -21.73 6.04
CA ASN A 20 -26.88 -21.90 5.92
C ASN A 20 -26.39 -21.24 4.63
N ARG A 21 -25.41 -20.33 4.77
CA ARG A 21 -24.74 -19.65 3.65
C ARG A 21 -23.26 -19.47 3.96
N GLY A 22 -22.38 -19.89 3.06
CA GLY A 22 -20.93 -19.67 3.23
C GLY A 22 -20.33 -20.22 4.53
N GLY A 23 -20.78 -21.42 4.97
CA GLY A 23 -20.30 -22.04 6.21
C GLY A 23 -20.88 -21.45 7.51
N HIS A 24 -21.81 -20.50 7.41
CA HIS A 24 -22.44 -19.84 8.55
C HIS A 24 -23.96 -20.02 8.54
N THR A 25 -24.55 -20.09 9.76
CA THR A 25 -25.99 -20.17 9.94
C THR A 25 -26.56 -18.79 10.24
N TYR A 26 -27.47 -18.33 9.38
CA TYR A 26 -28.21 -17.07 9.55
C TYR A 26 -29.62 -17.33 10.02
N ILE A 27 -30.18 -16.36 10.77
CA ILE A 27 -31.54 -16.40 11.28
C ILE A 27 -32.36 -15.34 10.57
N GLU A 28 -33.44 -15.76 9.96
CA GLU A 28 -34.46 -14.90 9.39
C GLU A 28 -35.73 -14.93 10.23
N TYR A 29 -36.25 -13.77 10.56
CA TYR A 29 -37.52 -13.61 11.28
C TYR A 29 -38.63 -13.28 10.27
N GLU A 30 -39.72 -14.06 10.36
CA GLU A 30 -40.93 -13.85 9.59
C GLU A 30 -41.83 -12.85 10.31
N TYR A 31 -41.81 -11.60 9.87
CA TYR A 31 -42.52 -10.49 10.49
C TYR A 31 -43.92 -10.23 9.93
N ASP A 32 -44.20 -10.70 8.71
CA ASP A 32 -45.46 -10.48 8.01
C ASP A 32 -45.71 -11.56 6.94
N ARG A 33 -46.95 -11.64 6.45
CA ARG A 33 -47.34 -12.50 5.32
C ARG A 33 -48.18 -11.70 4.34
N ILE A 34 -47.87 -11.81 3.06
CA ILE A 34 -48.61 -11.15 1.99
C ILE A 34 -49.30 -12.21 1.14
N TYR A 35 -50.59 -12.01 0.89
CA TYR A 35 -51.33 -12.78 -0.08
C TYR A 35 -51.08 -12.20 -1.49
N ASP A 36 -50.68 -13.08 -2.40
CA ASP A 36 -50.54 -12.75 -3.84
C ASP A 36 -51.83 -13.17 -4.55
N PRO A 37 -52.68 -12.22 -5.00
CA PRO A 37 -53.96 -12.56 -5.64
C PRO A 37 -53.80 -13.18 -7.03
N ILE A 38 -52.63 -12.95 -7.69
CA ILE A 38 -52.38 -13.52 -9.02
C ILE A 38 -51.99 -14.99 -8.90
N LYS A 39 -51.12 -15.29 -7.94
CA LYS A 39 -50.62 -16.65 -7.71
C LYS A 39 -51.46 -17.48 -6.72
N GLN A 40 -52.45 -16.85 -6.13
CA GLN A 40 -53.38 -17.44 -5.17
C GLN A 40 -52.70 -18.16 -3.98
N TYR A 41 -51.56 -17.61 -3.54
CA TYR A 41 -50.87 -18.13 -2.33
C TYR A 41 -50.33 -17.03 -1.46
N THR A 42 -50.10 -17.35 -0.18
CA THR A 42 -49.52 -16.44 0.79
C THR A 42 -48.03 -16.73 0.95
N TYR A 43 -47.18 -15.72 0.80
CA TYR A 43 -45.74 -15.84 1.04
C TYR A 43 -45.29 -15.01 2.25
N PRO A 44 -44.31 -15.52 3.02
CA PRO A 44 -43.83 -14.85 4.20
C PRO A 44 -42.86 -13.70 3.84
N LYS A 45 -43.02 -12.56 4.51
CA LYS A 45 -42.00 -11.50 4.54
C LYS A 45 -41.01 -11.80 5.66
N ARG A 46 -39.73 -11.85 5.31
CA ARG A 46 -38.70 -12.20 6.27
C ARG A 46 -37.60 -11.12 6.28
N ALA A 47 -37.09 -10.84 7.47
CA ALA A 47 -35.92 -10.01 7.67
C ALA A 47 -34.83 -10.83 8.33
N SER A 48 -33.58 -10.69 7.86
CA SER A 48 -32.46 -11.32 8.52
C SER A 48 -32.17 -10.58 9.82
N ILE A 49 -32.23 -11.28 10.95
CA ILE A 49 -31.86 -10.76 12.28
C ILE A 49 -30.44 -11.11 12.68
N ARG A 50 -29.77 -11.85 11.85
CA ARG A 50 -28.36 -12.05 11.66
C ARG A 50 -27.87 -13.48 11.93
N ARG A 51 -26.68 -13.69 12.50
CA ARG A 51 -25.90 -14.92 12.42
C ARG A 51 -25.83 -15.62 13.78
N VAL A 52 -26.01 -16.95 13.79
CA VAL A 52 -25.78 -17.80 14.97
C VAL A 52 -24.31 -17.71 15.38
N ASP A 53 -24.07 -17.64 16.67
CA ASP A 53 -22.72 -17.70 17.23
C ASP A 53 -22.10 -19.08 16.95
N PRO A 54 -20.90 -19.13 16.31
CA PRO A 54 -20.22 -20.40 16.05
C PRO A 54 -19.86 -21.19 17.31
N GLU A 55 -19.62 -20.49 18.43
CA GLU A 55 -19.21 -21.07 19.70
C GLU A 55 -20.40 -21.51 20.56
N ASN A 56 -21.55 -20.87 20.38
CA ASN A 56 -22.76 -21.18 21.15
C ASN A 56 -24.01 -21.12 20.25
N PRO A 57 -24.57 -22.26 19.83
CA PRO A 57 -25.70 -22.32 18.90
C PRO A 57 -27.03 -21.80 19.48
N THR A 58 -27.10 -21.49 20.79
CA THR A 58 -28.27 -20.86 21.43
C THR A 58 -28.22 -19.34 21.36
N ARG A 59 -27.05 -18.76 21.02
CA ARG A 59 -26.82 -17.32 20.92
C ARG A 59 -26.59 -16.90 19.47
N MET A 60 -26.77 -15.63 19.22
CA MET A 60 -26.54 -15.02 17.91
C MET A 60 -25.86 -13.65 18.02
N MET A 61 -25.18 -13.26 16.97
CA MET A 61 -24.69 -11.91 16.73
C MET A 61 -25.80 -11.13 16.01
N PRO A 62 -26.50 -10.22 16.67
CA PRO A 62 -27.66 -9.53 16.10
C PRO A 62 -27.26 -8.39 15.16
N ASN A 63 -28.27 -7.82 14.46
CA ASN A 63 -28.16 -6.61 13.68
C ASN A 63 -29.30 -5.62 14.05
N GLU A 64 -29.37 -4.50 13.37
CA GLU A 64 -30.41 -3.48 13.59
C GLU A 64 -31.84 -4.01 13.41
N ASN A 65 -32.05 -4.98 12.52
CA ASN A 65 -33.36 -5.61 12.36
C ASN A 65 -33.78 -6.37 13.63
N PHE A 66 -32.82 -6.92 14.39
CA PHE A 66 -33.13 -7.57 15.65
C PHE A 66 -33.75 -6.56 16.63
N LEU A 67 -33.13 -5.39 16.81
CA LEU A 67 -33.64 -4.34 17.69
C LEU A 67 -35.02 -3.84 17.22
N LYS A 68 -35.22 -3.74 15.91
CA LYS A 68 -36.50 -3.30 15.33
C LYS A 68 -37.65 -4.26 15.63
N TYR A 69 -37.40 -5.56 15.59
CA TYR A 69 -38.46 -6.56 15.76
C TYR A 69 -38.56 -7.16 17.19
N PHE A 70 -37.54 -6.95 18.00
CA PHE A 70 -37.45 -7.41 19.39
C PHE A 70 -36.99 -6.26 20.30
N PRO A 71 -37.78 -5.19 20.43
CA PRO A 71 -37.37 -3.99 21.20
C PRO A 71 -37.23 -4.28 22.70
N ASP A 72 -37.96 -5.30 23.21
CA ASP A 72 -37.94 -5.67 24.62
C ASP A 72 -36.90 -6.78 24.93
N ALA A 73 -36.04 -7.14 23.98
CA ALA A 73 -35.03 -8.14 24.22
C ALA A 73 -34.01 -7.64 25.26
N GLU A 74 -33.63 -8.49 26.20
CA GLU A 74 -32.52 -8.19 27.11
C GLU A 74 -31.25 -8.05 26.33
N ILE A 75 -30.79 -6.82 26.20
CA ILE A 75 -29.52 -6.48 25.61
C ILE A 75 -28.50 -6.50 26.75
N PRO A 76 -27.40 -7.29 26.64
CA PRO A 76 -26.32 -7.18 27.61
C PRO A 76 -25.91 -5.72 27.72
N GLU A 77 -25.74 -5.21 28.94
CA GLU A 77 -25.19 -3.88 29.14
C GLU A 77 -23.97 -3.74 28.22
N GLU A 78 -24.03 -2.77 27.31
CA GLU A 78 -22.87 -2.42 26.50
C GLU A 78 -21.79 -2.10 27.52
N ILE A 79 -20.73 -2.91 27.58
CA ILE A 79 -19.52 -2.51 28.28
C ILE A 79 -19.17 -1.20 27.63
N ASP A 80 -19.36 -0.09 28.34
CA ASP A 80 -19.05 1.24 27.84
C ASP A 80 -17.55 1.25 27.53
N ARG A 81 -17.24 1.03 26.25
CA ARG A 81 -15.86 0.99 25.75
C ARG A 81 -15.25 2.40 25.73
N SER A 82 -15.92 3.40 26.32
CA SER A 82 -15.34 4.68 26.68
C SER A 82 -14.29 4.53 27.78
N ASP A 83 -14.39 3.49 28.62
CA ASP A 83 -13.35 3.15 29.58
C ASP A 83 -12.19 2.49 28.86
N ARG A 84 -11.07 3.17 28.90
CA ARG A 84 -9.81 2.67 28.34
C ARG A 84 -9.29 1.45 29.09
N SER A 85 -8.49 0.63 28.39
CA SER A 85 -7.65 -0.37 29.02
C SER A 85 -6.82 0.28 30.14
N PRO A 86 -6.74 -0.33 31.33
CA PRO A 86 -5.86 0.14 32.40
C PRO A 86 -4.36 0.03 32.02
N TYR A 87 -4.06 -0.71 30.98
CA TYR A 87 -2.70 -0.89 30.43
C TYR A 87 -2.70 -0.52 28.96
N LEU A 88 -1.81 0.41 28.58
CA LEU A 88 -1.66 0.86 27.20
C LEU A 88 -0.38 0.31 26.56
N ASN A 89 -0.49 -0.09 25.31
CA ASN A 89 0.64 -0.43 24.46
C ASN A 89 1.32 0.86 23.98
N ILE A 90 2.44 1.25 24.63
CA ILE A 90 3.11 2.52 24.34
C ILE A 90 4.40 2.40 23.54
N GLY A 91 4.95 1.19 23.36
CA GLY A 91 6.25 1.02 22.71
C GLY A 91 6.32 1.58 21.31
N THR A 92 5.38 1.17 20.45
CA THR A 92 5.26 1.64 19.06
C THR A 92 4.86 3.11 19.01
N TYR A 93 3.97 3.53 19.91
CA TYR A 93 3.57 4.93 20.03
C TYR A 93 4.77 5.86 20.25
N VAL A 94 5.69 5.52 21.17
CA VAL A 94 6.89 6.33 21.45
C VAL A 94 7.75 6.50 20.20
N VAL A 95 7.95 5.43 19.43
CA VAL A 95 8.74 5.47 18.19
C VAL A 95 8.04 6.35 17.15
N LEU A 96 6.75 6.14 16.90
CA LEU A 96 5.98 6.91 15.91
C LEU A 96 5.84 8.38 16.33
N HIS A 97 5.63 8.64 17.62
CA HIS A 97 5.60 10.01 18.15
C HIS A 97 6.91 10.75 17.87
N LYS A 98 8.04 10.09 18.10
CA LYS A 98 9.35 10.67 17.79
C LYS A 98 9.51 10.97 16.31
N LEU A 99 9.10 10.05 15.41
CA LEU A 99 9.14 10.28 13.97
C LEU A 99 8.23 11.42 13.53
N ILE A 100 7.02 11.51 14.08
CA ILE A 100 6.07 12.59 13.80
C ILE A 100 6.65 13.95 14.21
N GLN A 101 7.29 14.02 15.38
CA GLN A 101 7.96 15.24 15.86
C GLN A 101 9.17 15.61 14.98
N ASP A 102 10.07 14.67 14.69
CA ASP A 102 11.26 14.92 13.87
C ASP A 102 10.91 15.38 12.46
N CYS A 103 9.81 14.87 11.91
CA CYS A 103 9.30 15.26 10.61
C CYS A 103 8.38 16.50 10.67
N LYS A 104 8.02 16.99 11.84
CA LYS A 104 7.06 18.10 12.05
C LYS A 104 5.71 17.86 11.38
N LEU A 105 5.24 16.59 11.41
CA LEU A 105 4.03 16.22 10.70
C LEU A 105 2.79 16.85 11.34
N LYS A 106 2.75 16.90 12.68
CA LYS A 106 1.61 17.50 13.39
C LYS A 106 1.48 18.99 13.05
N GLU A 107 2.59 19.74 13.10
CA GLU A 107 2.60 21.17 12.81
C GLU A 107 2.15 21.47 11.37
N ILE A 108 2.55 20.64 10.41
CA ILE A 108 2.13 20.79 9.01
C ILE A 108 0.65 20.44 8.84
N LEU A 109 0.15 19.42 9.51
CA LEU A 109 -1.27 19.04 9.45
C LEU A 109 -2.17 20.08 10.09
N ASP A 110 -1.77 20.67 11.22
CA ASP A 110 -2.48 21.73 11.95
C ASP A 110 -2.68 23.00 11.10
N GLU A 111 -1.93 23.19 9.99
CA GLU A 111 -2.17 24.25 9.02
C GLU A 111 -3.47 24.05 8.21
N TYR A 112 -3.96 22.81 8.11
CA TYR A 112 -5.04 22.42 7.20
C TYR A 112 -6.26 21.78 7.88
N MET A 113 -6.15 21.43 9.16
CA MET A 113 -7.22 20.84 9.95
C MET A 113 -7.07 21.22 11.42
N ASP A 114 -8.14 21.07 12.19
CA ASP A 114 -8.09 21.34 13.62
C ASP A 114 -7.28 20.28 14.39
N GLU A 115 -6.93 20.58 15.63
CA GLU A 115 -6.10 19.71 16.48
C GLU A 115 -6.73 18.32 16.68
N LYS A 116 -8.05 18.26 16.75
CA LYS A 116 -8.78 17.01 16.92
C LYS A 116 -8.70 16.15 15.69
N ASP A 117 -8.90 16.73 14.52
CA ASP A 117 -8.84 16.03 13.23
C ASP A 117 -7.40 15.63 12.88
N THR A 118 -6.42 16.49 13.20
CA THR A 118 -4.99 16.16 13.12
C THR A 118 -4.65 14.96 13.98
N GLY A 119 -5.03 14.97 15.26
CA GLY A 119 -4.79 13.86 16.17
C GLY A 119 -5.43 12.55 15.66
N PHE A 120 -6.67 12.65 15.21
CA PHE A 120 -7.40 11.48 14.69
C PHE A 120 -6.78 10.92 13.40
N LEU A 121 -6.33 11.77 12.49
CA LEU A 121 -5.61 11.32 11.29
C LEU A 121 -4.30 10.60 11.63
N LEU A 122 -3.55 11.14 12.59
CA LEU A 122 -2.31 10.52 13.07
C LEU A 122 -2.59 9.16 13.76
N ASP A 123 -3.66 9.05 14.52
CA ASP A 123 -4.07 7.78 15.14
C ASP A 123 -4.45 6.74 14.10
N LEU A 124 -5.19 7.12 13.05
CA LEU A 124 -5.53 6.21 11.95
C LEU A 124 -4.29 5.78 11.16
N ALA A 125 -3.31 6.67 10.97
CA ALA A 125 -2.05 6.34 10.34
C ALA A 125 -1.25 5.35 11.21
N CYS A 126 -1.16 5.58 12.52
CA CYS A 126 -0.50 4.67 13.46
C CYS A 126 -1.20 3.31 13.51
N TYR A 127 -2.53 3.29 13.57
CA TYR A 127 -3.33 2.07 13.48
C TYR A 127 -2.99 1.26 12.23
N SER A 128 -2.95 1.92 11.07
CA SER A 128 -2.64 1.24 9.82
C SER A 128 -1.22 0.64 9.79
N ILE A 129 -0.26 1.28 10.45
CA ILE A 129 1.12 0.81 10.52
C ILE A 129 1.28 -0.34 11.52
N ILE A 130 0.64 -0.24 12.68
CA ILE A 130 0.82 -1.19 13.80
C ILE A 130 0.06 -2.49 13.54
N GLU A 131 -1.20 -2.37 13.09
CA GLU A 131 -2.07 -3.53 12.85
C GLU A 131 -1.96 -4.09 11.43
N GLU A 132 -1.16 -3.45 10.55
CA GLU A 132 -1.09 -3.77 9.12
C GLU A 132 -2.49 -3.84 8.47
N ASN A 133 -3.44 -3.06 9.02
CA ASN A 133 -4.85 -3.06 8.67
C ASN A 133 -5.38 -1.62 8.56
N ASN A 134 -6.28 -1.38 7.60
CA ASN A 134 -6.91 -0.08 7.41
C ASN A 134 -8.45 -0.13 7.49
N ALA A 135 -9.02 -1.25 7.93
CA ALA A 135 -10.46 -1.39 8.07
C ALA A 135 -10.95 -0.64 9.32
N GLY A 136 -11.66 0.47 9.13
CA GLY A 136 -12.14 1.35 10.20
C GLY A 136 -12.92 0.67 11.32
N GLN A 137 -13.53 -0.48 11.02
CA GLN A 137 -14.30 -1.26 12.01
C GLN A 137 -13.45 -1.81 13.17
N TYR A 138 -12.14 -1.97 13.01
CA TYR A 138 -11.23 -2.47 14.05
C TYR A 138 -10.46 -1.35 14.75
N TYR A 139 -10.57 -0.11 14.26
CA TYR A 139 -9.92 1.03 14.90
C TYR A 139 -10.31 1.22 16.38
N PRO A 140 -11.58 1.05 16.80
CA PRO A 140 -11.93 1.18 18.22
C PRO A 140 -11.21 0.21 19.13
N ASP A 141 -10.95 -1.01 18.67
CA ASP A 141 -10.24 -2.04 19.44
C ASP A 141 -8.76 -1.65 19.61
N TYR A 142 -8.12 -1.18 18.54
CA TYR A 142 -6.78 -0.58 18.60
C TYR A 142 -6.74 0.63 19.55
N ALA A 143 -7.68 1.57 19.39
CA ALA A 143 -7.73 2.78 20.18
C ALA A 143 -7.96 2.52 21.67
N TYR A 144 -8.61 1.42 22.03
CA TYR A 144 -8.85 1.00 23.42
C TYR A 144 -7.53 0.64 24.14
N GLU A 145 -6.59 0.01 23.43
CA GLU A 145 -5.36 -0.54 24.00
C GLU A 145 -4.12 0.33 23.76
N HIS A 146 -4.20 1.38 22.94
CA HIS A 146 -3.04 2.19 22.56
C HIS A 146 -3.17 3.64 23.02
N ALA A 147 -2.02 4.28 23.24
CA ALA A 147 -1.96 5.72 23.42
C ALA A 147 -2.31 6.44 22.10
N LEU A 148 -3.04 7.53 22.16
CA LEU A 148 -3.56 8.26 21.01
C LEU A 148 -3.04 9.69 20.94
N PHE A 149 -2.98 10.25 19.72
CA PHE A 149 -2.72 11.67 19.46
C PHE A 149 -3.96 12.52 19.56
N THR A 150 -5.15 11.94 19.40
CA THR A 150 -6.43 12.63 19.59
C THR A 150 -6.49 13.23 20.99
N PRO A 151 -6.90 14.52 21.15
CA PRO A 151 -7.07 15.16 22.46
C PRO A 151 -7.91 14.30 23.40
N ASP A 152 -7.51 14.30 24.68
CA ASP A 152 -8.10 13.47 25.73
C ASP A 152 -8.07 11.96 25.42
N MET A 153 -7.28 11.58 24.41
CA MET A 153 -7.22 10.20 23.90
C MET A 153 -8.61 9.63 23.59
N LYS A 154 -9.51 10.42 23.05
CA LYS A 154 -10.89 10.03 22.76
C LYS A 154 -10.97 8.90 21.75
N ILE A 155 -11.70 7.84 22.09
CA ILE A 155 -11.94 6.70 21.20
C ILE A 155 -13.13 7.03 20.29
N TYR A 156 -12.95 6.94 18.98
CA TYR A 156 -13.98 7.11 17.98
C TYR A 156 -14.47 5.77 17.45
N THR A 157 -15.77 5.70 17.14
CA THR A 157 -16.41 4.53 16.53
C THR A 157 -16.02 4.37 15.07
N ASP A 158 -16.26 3.20 14.51
CA ASP A 158 -16.09 2.89 13.09
C ASP A 158 -16.89 3.81 12.17
N SER A 159 -18.12 4.16 12.55
CA SER A 159 -18.94 5.14 11.83
C SER A 159 -18.26 6.51 11.79
N LYS A 160 -17.66 6.93 12.92
CA LYS A 160 -16.94 8.21 12.98
C LYS A 160 -15.66 8.20 12.15
N VAL A 161 -14.95 7.05 12.04
CA VAL A 161 -13.82 6.88 11.10
C VAL A 161 -14.30 7.11 9.67
N SER A 162 -15.41 6.49 9.28
CA SER A 162 -15.98 6.63 7.94
C SER A 162 -16.38 8.08 7.64
N ASP A 163 -17.08 8.74 8.57
CA ASP A 163 -17.50 10.14 8.42
C ASP A 163 -16.30 11.08 8.29
N PHE A 164 -15.27 10.85 9.10
CA PHE A 164 -14.04 11.64 9.06
C PHE A 164 -13.33 11.51 7.71
N LEU A 165 -13.09 10.27 7.23
CA LEU A 165 -12.42 10.04 5.96
C LEU A 165 -13.23 10.60 4.78
N HIS A 166 -14.57 10.51 4.82
CA HIS A 166 -15.45 11.11 3.82
C HIS A 166 -15.43 12.65 3.86
N GLY A 167 -15.22 13.24 5.04
CA GLY A 167 -15.13 14.68 5.24
C GLY A 167 -13.81 15.33 4.80
N LEU A 168 -12.76 14.53 4.52
CA LEU A 168 -11.48 15.05 4.07
C LEU A 168 -11.60 15.66 2.67
N LYS A 169 -11.03 16.87 2.50
CA LYS A 169 -11.09 17.61 1.24
C LYS A 169 -9.78 17.48 0.47
N PRO A 170 -9.83 17.40 -0.87
CA PRO A 170 -8.62 17.37 -1.70
C PRO A 170 -7.64 18.51 -1.42
N GLU A 171 -8.15 19.70 -1.09
CA GLU A 171 -7.34 20.88 -0.79
C GLU A 171 -6.45 20.68 0.44
N GLN A 172 -6.89 19.91 1.44
CA GLN A 172 -6.10 19.58 2.62
C GLN A 172 -4.90 18.72 2.26
N SER A 173 -5.09 17.71 1.42
CA SER A 173 -4.02 16.85 0.91
C SER A 173 -3.02 17.64 0.05
N VAL A 174 -3.50 18.48 -0.85
CA VAL A 174 -2.65 19.34 -1.69
C VAL A 174 -1.88 20.34 -0.82
N GLY A 175 -2.56 20.97 0.14
CA GLY A 175 -1.95 21.91 1.09
C GLY A 175 -0.84 21.22 1.90
N PHE A 176 -1.14 20.09 2.50
CA PHE A 176 -0.16 19.29 3.25
C PHE A 176 1.10 18.96 2.40
N LEU A 177 0.91 18.44 1.18
CA LEU A 177 2.04 18.10 0.30
C LEU A 177 2.85 19.33 -0.10
N ASN A 178 2.22 20.50 -0.29
CA ASN A 178 2.90 21.75 -0.57
C ASN A 178 3.76 22.20 0.62
N SER A 179 3.21 22.23 1.84
CA SER A 179 3.96 22.59 3.05
C SER A 179 5.06 21.58 3.35
N TRP A 180 4.77 20.28 3.20
CA TRP A 180 5.76 19.21 3.33
C TRP A 180 6.95 19.41 2.40
N ASN A 181 6.71 19.65 1.10
CA ASN A 181 7.79 19.85 0.13
C ASN A 181 8.47 21.21 0.26
N LYS A 182 7.76 22.26 0.77
CA LYS A 182 8.36 23.58 1.04
C LYS A 182 9.44 23.50 2.11
N SER A 183 9.29 22.61 3.08
CA SER A 183 10.28 22.41 4.15
C SER A 183 11.57 21.71 3.70
N LYS A 184 11.62 21.13 2.49
CA LYS A 184 12.76 20.35 2.01
C LYS A 184 13.82 21.22 1.34
N ASN A 185 15.09 20.78 1.42
CA ASN A 185 16.20 21.47 0.74
C ASN A 185 16.17 21.17 -0.76
N LYS A 186 15.81 22.18 -1.58
CA LYS A 186 15.67 22.05 -3.04
C LYS A 186 16.93 22.43 -3.81
N ARG A 187 17.98 22.89 -3.14
CA ARG A 187 19.24 23.31 -3.78
C ARG A 187 20.16 22.13 -4.08
N GLN A 188 20.10 21.09 -3.28
CA GLN A 188 20.88 19.88 -3.50
C GLN A 188 20.27 19.01 -4.58
N LYS A 189 21.13 18.26 -5.28
CA LYS A 189 20.67 17.22 -6.20
C LYS A 189 19.99 16.10 -5.41
N ILE A 190 18.77 15.76 -5.80
CA ILE A 190 18.04 14.66 -5.22
C ILE A 190 17.90 13.51 -6.24
N TYR A 191 17.92 12.29 -5.75
CA TYR A 191 17.62 11.12 -6.56
C TYR A 191 16.24 10.61 -6.14
N LEU A 192 15.28 10.80 -7.02
CA LEU A 192 13.91 10.30 -6.81
C LEU A 192 13.82 8.83 -7.14
N SER A 193 13.52 8.02 -6.13
CA SER A 193 13.02 6.66 -6.32
C SER A 193 11.52 6.74 -6.48
N TYR A 194 11.03 6.23 -7.59
CA TYR A 194 9.62 6.21 -7.92
C TYR A 194 9.17 4.77 -8.10
N ASP A 195 8.24 4.34 -7.27
CA ASP A 195 7.67 3.00 -7.31
C ASP A 195 6.15 3.05 -7.29
N SER A 196 5.54 2.14 -8.02
CA SER A 196 4.11 2.02 -8.16
C SER A 196 3.61 0.66 -7.68
N THR A 197 2.42 0.67 -7.12
CA THR A 197 1.70 -0.53 -6.78
C THR A 197 0.21 -0.33 -7.03
N ASN A 198 -0.58 -1.39 -6.85
CA ASN A 198 -2.02 -1.30 -6.96
C ASN A 198 -2.72 -2.07 -5.85
N LYS A 199 -3.98 -1.70 -5.64
CA LYS A 199 -4.87 -2.43 -4.73
C LYS A 199 -6.16 -2.76 -5.43
N ASN A 200 -6.68 -3.96 -5.18
CA ASN A 200 -8.03 -4.34 -5.60
C ASN A 200 -9.06 -3.51 -4.82
N CYS A 201 -10.07 -3.05 -5.53
CA CYS A 201 -11.18 -2.29 -4.96
C CYS A 201 -12.49 -2.76 -5.59
N GLN A 202 -13.47 -3.08 -4.75
CA GLN A 202 -14.78 -3.55 -5.19
C GLN A 202 -15.85 -2.45 -5.19
N VAL A 203 -15.46 -1.22 -4.89
CA VAL A 203 -16.38 -0.06 -4.86
C VAL A 203 -16.61 0.42 -6.29
N GLY A 204 -17.86 0.40 -6.76
CA GLY A 204 -18.22 0.66 -8.16
C GLY A 204 -18.28 2.13 -8.57
N ASP A 205 -18.23 3.07 -7.62
CA ASP A 205 -18.51 4.50 -7.89
C ASP A 205 -17.25 5.39 -7.82
N ILE A 206 -16.07 4.80 -7.98
CA ILE A 206 -14.80 5.54 -7.98
C ILE A 206 -14.20 5.49 -9.40
N ASP A 207 -14.10 6.63 -10.06
CA ASP A 207 -13.59 6.76 -11.44
C ASP A 207 -12.17 6.19 -11.66
N LEU A 208 -11.35 6.15 -10.61
CA LEU A 208 -10.00 5.60 -10.65
C LEU A 208 -9.96 4.07 -10.62
N VAL A 209 -11.08 3.42 -10.25
CA VAL A 209 -11.16 1.97 -10.08
C VAL A 209 -11.56 1.32 -11.41
N GLU A 210 -10.58 0.72 -12.06
CA GLU A 210 -10.73 0.09 -13.36
C GLU A 210 -10.01 -1.25 -13.43
N TYR A 211 -10.38 -2.09 -14.40
CA TYR A 211 -9.63 -3.32 -14.66
C TYR A 211 -8.26 -3.01 -15.26
N GLY A 212 -7.24 -3.66 -14.74
CA GLY A 212 -5.85 -3.47 -15.14
C GLY A 212 -4.97 -4.65 -14.73
N ASN A 213 -3.67 -4.41 -14.66
CA ASN A 213 -2.68 -5.43 -14.26
C ASN A 213 -2.62 -5.57 -12.74
N ALA A 214 -3.61 -6.24 -12.15
CA ALA A 214 -3.68 -6.46 -10.71
C ALA A 214 -2.51 -7.32 -10.20
N LYS A 215 -1.91 -6.91 -9.06
CA LYS A 215 -0.82 -7.66 -8.41
C LYS A 215 -1.34 -8.80 -7.53
N VAL A 216 -2.56 -8.70 -7.01
CA VAL A 216 -3.14 -9.66 -6.07
C VAL A 216 -4.23 -10.48 -6.74
N ASP A 217 -5.34 -9.88 -7.17
CA ASP A 217 -6.47 -10.57 -7.79
C ASP A 217 -6.80 -9.95 -9.15
N ALA A 218 -6.50 -10.70 -10.22
CA ALA A 218 -6.74 -10.27 -11.60
C ALA A 218 -8.25 -10.23 -11.98
N GLY A 219 -9.11 -10.86 -11.19
CA GLY A 219 -10.56 -10.86 -11.39
C GLY A 219 -11.27 -9.61 -10.85
N LEU A 220 -10.56 -8.76 -10.15
CA LEU A 220 -11.12 -7.56 -9.52
C LEU A 220 -10.51 -6.29 -10.08
N PRO A 221 -11.30 -5.20 -10.18
CA PRO A 221 -10.78 -3.91 -10.58
C PRO A 221 -9.82 -3.36 -9.53
N ILE A 222 -8.93 -2.48 -9.98
CA ILE A 222 -7.85 -1.91 -9.18
C ILE A 222 -7.81 -0.40 -9.34
N PHE A 223 -7.16 0.27 -8.40
CA PHE A 223 -6.56 1.59 -8.61
C PHE A 223 -5.04 1.48 -8.40
N ASN A 224 -4.32 2.30 -9.13
CA ASN A 224 -2.87 2.41 -9.00
C ASN A 224 -2.51 3.55 -8.06
N TYR A 225 -1.45 3.38 -7.30
CA TYR A 225 -0.82 4.47 -6.58
C TYR A 225 0.70 4.33 -6.63
N SER A 226 1.36 5.46 -6.59
CA SER A 226 2.82 5.53 -6.62
C SER A 226 3.32 6.51 -5.58
N VAL A 227 4.51 6.25 -5.08
CA VAL A 227 5.19 7.10 -4.11
C VAL A 227 6.54 7.51 -4.67
N SER A 228 6.83 8.80 -4.58
CA SER A 228 8.14 9.37 -4.91
C SER A 228 8.90 9.64 -3.63
N CYS A 229 10.09 9.07 -3.51
CA CYS A 229 10.96 9.22 -2.35
C CYS A 229 12.31 9.81 -2.74
N ASP A 230 12.86 10.67 -1.91
CA ASP A 230 14.27 11.02 -1.95
C ASP A 230 15.09 9.83 -1.46
N SER A 231 15.79 9.18 -2.39
CA SER A 231 16.56 7.96 -2.10
C SER A 231 17.72 8.18 -1.14
N ALA A 232 18.33 9.36 -1.14
CA ALA A 232 19.45 9.69 -0.28
C ALA A 232 19.02 9.84 1.18
N ASN A 233 17.93 10.58 1.40
CA ASN A 233 17.40 10.88 2.73
C ASN A 233 16.30 9.89 3.17
N ARG A 234 15.92 8.93 2.30
CA ARG A 234 14.83 7.96 2.55
C ARG A 234 13.52 8.63 2.96
N THR A 235 13.23 9.79 2.37
CA THR A 235 12.09 10.62 2.74
C THR A 235 11.06 10.58 1.62
N PRO A 236 9.80 10.20 1.88
CA PRO A 236 8.72 10.32 0.90
C PRO A 236 8.47 11.81 0.62
N LEU A 237 8.27 12.17 -0.65
CA LEU A 237 8.06 13.54 -1.08
C LEU A 237 6.61 13.79 -1.48
N PHE A 238 6.06 12.93 -2.31
CA PHE A 238 4.68 13.00 -2.76
C PHE A 238 4.20 11.64 -3.28
N TYR A 239 2.91 11.54 -3.45
CA TYR A 239 2.25 10.37 -4.02
C TYR A 239 1.32 10.77 -5.18
N GLU A 240 0.97 9.80 -5.98
CA GLU A 240 -0.01 9.90 -7.06
C GLU A 240 -0.99 8.75 -7.00
N LEU A 241 -2.27 9.04 -7.20
CA LEU A 241 -3.31 8.07 -7.46
C LEU A 241 -3.70 8.16 -8.93
N TYR A 242 -3.84 7.03 -9.61
CA TYR A 242 -4.24 7.02 -11.02
C TYR A 242 -5.03 5.76 -11.36
N SER A 243 -5.73 5.83 -12.49
CA SER A 243 -6.63 4.77 -12.93
C SER A 243 -5.94 3.42 -13.06
N GLY A 244 -6.67 2.36 -12.67
CA GLY A 244 -6.20 0.98 -12.75
C GLY A 244 -5.80 0.52 -14.14
N SER A 245 -6.38 1.10 -15.18
CA SER A 245 -6.08 0.80 -16.59
C SER A 245 -4.77 1.42 -17.10
N LEU A 246 -4.30 2.48 -16.45
CA LEU A 246 -3.07 3.17 -16.85
C LEU A 246 -1.83 2.38 -16.44
N ASN A 247 -0.84 2.34 -17.33
CA ASN A 247 0.42 1.69 -17.05
C ASN A 247 1.46 2.68 -16.50
N ASP A 248 2.43 2.16 -15.75
CA ASP A 248 3.49 2.93 -15.10
C ASP A 248 4.34 3.76 -16.07
N VAL A 249 4.51 3.26 -17.30
CA VAL A 249 5.29 3.96 -18.34
C VAL A 249 4.73 5.35 -18.63
N SER A 250 3.39 5.47 -18.69
CA SER A 250 2.71 6.74 -18.99
C SER A 250 2.79 7.73 -17.83
N GLN A 251 2.87 7.24 -16.60
CA GLN A 251 2.85 8.07 -15.38
C GLN A 251 4.18 8.77 -15.09
N LEU A 252 5.28 8.29 -15.66
CA LEU A 252 6.60 8.87 -15.38
C LEU A 252 6.67 10.37 -15.69
N ILE A 253 6.10 10.80 -16.82
CA ILE A 253 6.11 12.21 -17.24
C ILE A 253 5.30 13.06 -16.24
N CYS A 254 4.10 12.61 -15.86
CA CYS A 254 3.27 13.32 -14.88
C CYS A 254 3.99 13.45 -13.52
N MET A 255 4.71 12.41 -13.10
CA MET A 255 5.52 12.44 -11.87
C MET A 255 6.65 13.48 -11.97
N ILE A 256 7.33 13.56 -13.11
CA ILE A 256 8.40 14.54 -13.32
C ILE A 256 7.84 15.96 -13.26
N ASP A 257 6.73 16.23 -13.93
CA ASP A 257 6.05 17.52 -13.94
C ASP A 257 5.59 17.91 -12.52
N LYS A 258 5.09 16.96 -11.74
CA LYS A 258 4.71 17.18 -10.35
C LYS A 258 5.92 17.52 -9.47
N ALA A 259 7.02 16.80 -9.63
CA ALA A 259 8.27 17.11 -8.91
C ALA A 259 8.76 18.54 -9.23
N GLN A 260 8.70 18.94 -10.50
CA GLN A 260 9.02 20.30 -10.91
C GLN A 260 8.05 21.34 -10.33
N GLY A 261 6.75 21.01 -10.25
CA GLY A 261 5.73 21.83 -9.62
C GLY A 261 6.04 22.12 -8.16
N TYR A 262 6.56 21.16 -7.42
CA TYR A 262 7.06 21.37 -6.05
C TYR A 262 8.38 22.15 -5.98
N GLY A 263 8.98 22.49 -7.10
CA GLY A 263 10.18 23.31 -7.19
C GLY A 263 11.50 22.54 -7.19
N TYR A 264 11.47 21.23 -7.34
CA TYR A 264 12.68 20.43 -7.54
C TYR A 264 13.22 20.67 -8.96
N ARG A 265 14.46 21.10 -9.09
CA ARG A 265 15.11 21.43 -10.40
C ARG A 265 16.29 20.51 -10.69
N ASN A 266 17.04 20.13 -9.68
CA ASN A 266 18.22 19.28 -9.83
C ASN A 266 17.85 17.83 -9.43
N ILE A 267 17.25 17.10 -10.38
CA ILE A 267 16.66 15.79 -10.15
C ILE A 267 17.43 14.72 -10.90
N GLY A 268 17.75 13.62 -10.22
CA GLY A 268 18.07 12.34 -10.82
C GLY A 268 16.95 11.33 -10.53
N PHE A 269 16.83 10.28 -11.31
CA PHE A 269 15.80 9.25 -11.15
C PHE A 269 16.40 7.87 -10.92
N ILE A 270 15.83 7.12 -10.02
CA ILE A 270 16.08 5.69 -9.80
C ILE A 270 14.77 4.96 -10.06
N LEU A 271 14.71 4.22 -11.17
CA LEU A 271 13.47 3.66 -11.70
C LEU A 271 13.57 2.15 -11.89
N ASP A 272 12.47 1.45 -11.61
CA ASP A 272 12.33 0.03 -11.92
C ASP A 272 12.15 -0.17 -13.44
N ARG A 273 12.32 -1.42 -13.88
CA ARG A 273 12.14 -1.86 -15.28
C ARG A 273 10.75 -1.56 -15.85
N GLY A 274 9.74 -1.37 -14.98
CA GLY A 274 8.38 -1.00 -15.36
C GLY A 274 8.32 0.29 -16.17
N TYR A 275 9.22 1.22 -15.89
CA TYR A 275 9.29 2.53 -16.54
C TYR A 275 10.17 2.57 -17.79
N PHE A 276 10.84 1.45 -18.14
CA PHE A 276 11.76 1.38 -19.27
C PHE A 276 11.00 1.43 -20.59
N SER A 277 11.10 2.54 -21.31
CA SER A 277 10.60 2.71 -22.67
C SER A 277 11.47 3.69 -23.43
N LYS A 278 11.54 3.55 -24.78
CA LYS A 278 12.27 4.49 -25.62
C LYS A 278 11.77 5.93 -25.44
N LYS A 279 10.45 6.12 -25.27
CA LYS A 279 9.83 7.44 -25.05
C LYS A 279 10.31 8.06 -23.73
N ASN A 280 10.29 7.32 -22.63
CA ASN A 280 10.71 7.82 -21.32
C ASN A 280 12.21 8.13 -21.30
N LEU A 281 13.03 7.25 -21.89
CA LEU A 281 14.48 7.47 -21.97
C LEU A 281 14.81 8.70 -22.81
N ALA A 282 14.17 8.88 -23.96
CA ALA A 282 14.33 10.06 -24.79
C ALA A 282 13.89 11.33 -24.07
N TYR A 283 12.76 11.30 -23.36
CA TYR A 283 12.28 12.43 -22.58
C TYR A 283 13.27 12.85 -21.49
N MET A 284 13.77 11.89 -20.71
CA MET A 284 14.74 12.17 -19.65
C MET A 284 16.07 12.70 -20.21
N ASP A 285 16.55 12.12 -21.32
CA ASP A 285 17.81 12.50 -21.97
C ASP A 285 17.73 13.90 -22.59
N GLN A 286 16.63 14.21 -23.30
CA GLN A 286 16.38 15.53 -23.90
C GLN A 286 16.30 16.66 -22.87
N ASN A 287 15.74 16.35 -21.69
CA ASN A 287 15.64 17.30 -20.58
C ASN A 287 16.88 17.29 -19.65
N GLY A 288 17.91 16.53 -19.99
CA GLY A 288 19.18 16.51 -19.25
C GLY A 288 19.10 15.87 -17.86
N TYR A 289 18.07 15.07 -17.60
CA TYR A 289 17.94 14.37 -16.32
C TYR A 289 18.97 13.25 -16.18
N SER A 290 19.52 13.12 -14.98
CA SER A 290 20.29 11.92 -14.60
C SER A 290 19.33 10.80 -14.26
N PHE A 291 19.62 9.58 -14.70
CA PHE A 291 18.77 8.44 -14.33
C PHE A 291 19.53 7.13 -14.24
N LEU A 292 18.99 6.26 -13.41
CA LEU A 292 19.36 4.87 -13.24
C LEU A 292 18.10 4.02 -13.43
N ILE A 293 18.08 3.13 -14.42
CA ILE A 293 16.90 2.34 -14.77
C ILE A 293 17.28 0.91 -15.16
N MET A 294 16.51 -0.06 -14.70
CA MET A 294 16.69 -1.46 -15.11
C MET A 294 16.26 -1.65 -16.57
N VAL A 295 17.10 -2.29 -17.38
CA VAL A 295 16.83 -2.53 -18.80
C VAL A 295 15.81 -3.65 -18.98
N LYS A 296 14.80 -3.43 -19.83
CA LYS A 296 13.73 -4.40 -20.14
C LYS A 296 13.58 -4.58 -21.65
N GLY A 297 13.31 -5.83 -22.07
CA GLY A 297 12.88 -6.14 -23.44
C GLY A 297 13.96 -6.15 -24.53
N MET A 298 15.21 -5.82 -24.21
CA MET A 298 16.34 -5.80 -25.16
C MET A 298 17.15 -7.11 -25.11
N LYS A 299 16.49 -8.23 -25.37
CA LYS A 299 17.08 -9.57 -25.14
C LYS A 299 18.39 -9.79 -25.89
N ASP A 300 18.46 -9.43 -27.17
CA ASP A 300 19.64 -9.67 -28.00
C ASP A 300 20.80 -8.74 -27.61
N PHE A 301 20.49 -7.48 -27.30
CA PHE A 301 21.46 -6.52 -26.79
C PHE A 301 22.05 -6.97 -25.44
N ILE A 302 21.21 -7.41 -24.52
CA ILE A 302 21.63 -7.93 -23.21
C ILE A 302 22.45 -9.21 -23.37
N ARG A 303 22.02 -10.11 -24.26
CA ARG A 303 22.75 -11.37 -24.56
C ARG A 303 24.13 -11.08 -25.10
N ASP A 304 24.27 -10.22 -26.11
CA ASP A 304 25.57 -9.84 -26.69
C ASP A 304 26.53 -9.31 -25.62
N ILE A 305 26.01 -8.53 -24.69
CA ILE A 305 26.83 -7.98 -23.62
C ILE A 305 27.23 -9.06 -22.60
N ILE A 306 26.31 -9.93 -22.21
CA ILE A 306 26.61 -11.02 -21.29
C ILE A 306 27.63 -11.96 -21.89
N GLU A 307 27.44 -12.44 -23.14
CA GLU A 307 28.35 -13.35 -23.82
C GLU A 307 29.78 -12.80 -23.97
N LYS A 308 29.90 -11.48 -24.18
CA LYS A 308 31.20 -10.81 -24.31
C LYS A 308 31.94 -10.53 -22.99
N ASN A 309 31.24 -10.58 -21.86
CA ASN A 309 31.80 -10.21 -20.56
C ASN A 309 31.68 -11.32 -19.51
N GLN A 310 31.00 -12.41 -19.83
CA GLN A 310 30.87 -13.56 -18.94
C GLN A 310 32.24 -14.15 -18.65
N GLY A 311 32.54 -14.40 -17.36
CA GLY A 311 33.83 -14.94 -16.92
C GLY A 311 34.87 -13.86 -16.58
N ASP A 312 34.73 -12.65 -17.07
CA ASP A 312 35.75 -11.58 -16.86
C ASP A 312 35.74 -10.96 -15.48
N PHE A 313 34.58 -10.93 -14.80
CA PHE A 313 34.45 -10.20 -13.54
C PHE A 313 33.86 -11.00 -12.39
N GLU A 314 33.17 -12.13 -12.65
CA GLU A 314 32.48 -12.93 -11.63
C GLU A 314 33.42 -13.56 -10.61
N ASN A 315 34.71 -13.72 -10.97
CA ASN A 315 35.73 -14.26 -10.08
C ASN A 315 36.76 -13.21 -9.64
N SER A 316 36.57 -11.96 -9.99
CA SER A 316 37.48 -10.88 -9.66
C SER A 316 37.15 -10.29 -8.28
N ARG A 317 38.05 -10.47 -7.31
CA ARG A 317 37.89 -9.89 -5.96
C ARG A 317 37.68 -8.39 -5.96
N GLY A 318 38.26 -7.66 -6.90
CA GLY A 318 38.12 -6.22 -7.04
C GLY A 318 36.75 -5.77 -7.58
N ARG A 319 35.92 -6.71 -8.04
CA ARG A 319 34.57 -6.45 -8.58
C ARG A 319 33.47 -7.04 -7.71
N TYR A 320 33.85 -7.69 -6.62
CA TYR A 320 32.92 -8.18 -5.61
C TYR A 320 32.46 -7.03 -4.70
N ILE A 321 31.17 -6.94 -4.52
CA ILE A 321 30.52 -5.95 -3.65
C ILE A 321 30.01 -6.69 -2.43
N ASP A 322 30.85 -6.75 -1.40
CA ASP A 322 30.68 -7.55 -0.18
C ASP A 322 29.31 -7.30 0.50
N ARG A 323 28.93 -6.03 0.65
CA ARG A 323 27.66 -5.65 1.28
C ARG A 323 26.42 -6.32 0.68
N TYR A 324 26.47 -6.68 -0.59
CA TYR A 324 25.32 -7.23 -1.34
C TYR A 324 25.55 -8.64 -1.85
N ASP A 325 26.73 -9.22 -1.58
CA ASP A 325 27.12 -10.54 -2.07
C ASP A 325 26.96 -10.70 -3.60
N VAL A 326 27.42 -9.70 -4.33
CA VAL A 326 27.27 -9.64 -5.80
C VAL A 326 28.57 -9.23 -6.48
N TYR A 327 28.71 -9.61 -7.74
CA TYR A 327 29.77 -9.10 -8.62
C TYR A 327 29.17 -8.05 -9.55
N GLY A 328 29.93 -6.98 -9.82
CA GLY A 328 29.47 -5.89 -10.69
C GLY A 328 30.55 -5.37 -11.64
N THR A 329 30.14 -5.00 -12.85
CA THR A 329 30.98 -4.32 -13.82
C THR A 329 30.21 -3.26 -14.59
N THR A 330 30.91 -2.34 -15.25
CA THR A 330 30.31 -1.25 -16.01
C THR A 330 30.85 -1.22 -17.42
N LEU A 331 29.97 -0.91 -18.38
CA LEU A 331 30.30 -0.77 -19.79
C LEU A 331 29.65 0.46 -20.39
N LYS A 332 30.36 1.16 -21.29
CA LYS A 332 29.81 2.30 -22.04
C LYS A 332 29.41 1.88 -23.44
N ARG A 333 28.12 1.92 -23.75
CA ARG A 333 27.55 1.57 -25.05
C ARG A 333 26.46 2.54 -25.49
N PHE A 334 26.21 2.60 -26.78
CA PHE A 334 24.99 3.22 -27.32
C PHE A 334 23.81 2.29 -27.07
N LEU A 335 22.70 2.82 -26.64
CA LEU A 335 21.48 2.02 -26.38
C LEU A 335 20.70 1.78 -27.66
N CYS A 336 20.60 2.81 -28.51
CA CYS A 336 19.89 2.76 -29.80
C CYS A 336 20.78 3.28 -30.93
N GLU A 337 20.44 2.87 -32.16
CA GLU A 337 20.99 3.49 -33.36
C GLU A 337 20.56 4.96 -33.42
N GLY A 338 21.51 5.88 -33.58
CA GLY A 338 21.26 7.32 -33.58
C GLY A 338 21.51 8.02 -32.24
N ASP A 339 21.83 7.29 -31.18
CA ASP A 339 22.22 7.92 -29.91
C ASP A 339 23.50 8.71 -30.07
N THR A 340 23.49 9.96 -29.60
CA THR A 340 24.69 10.86 -29.65
C THR A 340 25.63 10.62 -28.47
N LYS A 341 25.13 10.04 -27.36
CA LYS A 341 25.92 9.76 -26.16
C LYS A 341 25.79 8.30 -25.74
N LYS A 342 26.91 7.71 -25.33
CA LYS A 342 26.94 6.38 -24.75
C LYS A 342 26.36 6.43 -23.34
N GLY A 343 25.44 5.52 -23.03
CA GLY A 343 25.03 5.23 -21.66
C GLY A 343 26.05 4.33 -20.95
N THR A 344 26.11 4.41 -19.63
CA THR A 344 26.85 3.47 -18.80
C THR A 344 25.90 2.33 -18.40
N PHE A 345 26.23 1.13 -18.79
CA PHE A 345 25.50 -0.06 -18.37
C PHE A 345 26.20 -0.69 -17.19
N ILE A 346 25.46 -0.93 -16.13
CA ILE A 346 25.92 -1.61 -14.91
C ILE A 346 25.41 -3.03 -14.96
N PHE A 347 26.31 -3.98 -14.94
CA PHE A 347 26.00 -5.40 -14.91
C PHE A 347 26.23 -5.92 -13.50
N ILE A 348 25.24 -6.60 -12.98
CA ILE A 348 25.28 -7.23 -11.65
C ILE A 348 24.93 -8.69 -11.83
N THR A 349 25.75 -9.56 -11.29
CA THR A 349 25.45 -11.01 -11.23
C THR A 349 25.39 -11.47 -9.79
N VAL A 350 24.37 -12.28 -9.50
CA VAL A 350 24.17 -12.98 -8.23
C VAL A 350 24.29 -14.46 -8.53
N THR A 351 25.10 -15.17 -7.76
CA THR A 351 25.16 -16.63 -7.86
C THR A 351 24.15 -17.24 -6.91
N GLU A 352 23.06 -17.73 -7.43
CA GLU A 352 22.01 -18.36 -6.64
C GLU A 352 22.24 -19.85 -6.46
N LYS A 353 22.19 -20.29 -5.19
CA LYS A 353 22.28 -21.71 -4.83
C LYS A 353 20.90 -22.35 -4.94
N LEU A 354 20.66 -23.07 -6.01
CA LEU A 354 19.42 -23.81 -6.22
C LEU A 354 19.58 -25.28 -5.81
N THR A 355 18.75 -25.72 -4.86
CA THR A 355 18.66 -27.15 -4.55
C THR A 355 17.57 -27.78 -5.41
N VAL A 356 17.96 -28.54 -6.40
CA VAL A 356 17.05 -29.25 -7.31
C VAL A 356 16.84 -30.68 -6.79
N LYS A 357 15.58 -31.04 -6.49
CA LYS A 357 15.22 -32.43 -6.16
C LYS A 357 15.13 -33.24 -7.44
N SER A 358 15.92 -34.32 -7.52
CA SER A 358 15.81 -35.26 -8.63
C SER A 358 14.49 -36.03 -8.53
N ARG A 359 13.79 -36.20 -9.65
CA ARG A 359 12.59 -37.05 -9.73
C ARG A 359 12.87 -38.54 -9.51
N ARG A 360 14.13 -38.98 -9.57
CA ARG A 360 14.55 -40.40 -9.46
C ARG A 360 15.32 -40.72 -8.18
N SER A 361 15.62 -39.74 -7.33
CA SER A 361 16.38 -39.94 -6.11
C SER A 361 15.93 -38.98 -5.04
N SER A 362 15.89 -39.44 -3.78
CA SER A 362 15.63 -38.58 -2.60
C SER A 362 16.78 -37.61 -2.31
N ARG A 363 17.90 -37.70 -3.04
CA ARG A 363 19.05 -36.79 -2.89
C ARG A 363 18.86 -35.58 -3.82
N GLY A 364 18.77 -34.40 -3.23
CA GLY A 364 18.87 -33.14 -3.95
C GLY A 364 20.32 -32.87 -4.37
N TYR A 365 20.52 -32.24 -5.51
CA TYR A 365 21.80 -31.67 -5.92
C TYR A 365 21.73 -30.17 -6.02
N THR A 366 22.85 -29.51 -5.73
CA THR A 366 22.94 -28.05 -5.78
C THR A 366 23.37 -27.63 -7.17
N VAL A 367 22.59 -26.76 -7.80
CA VAL A 367 22.92 -26.10 -9.06
C VAL A 367 23.11 -24.61 -8.78
N TRP A 368 24.24 -24.09 -9.27
CA TRP A 368 24.49 -22.64 -9.20
C TRP A 368 23.95 -21.99 -10.48
N LYS A 369 23.11 -20.99 -10.33
CA LYS A 369 22.56 -20.21 -11.44
C LYS A 369 22.94 -18.75 -11.27
N ASN A 370 23.63 -18.21 -12.26
CA ASN A 370 23.92 -16.78 -12.31
C ASN A 370 22.68 -16.01 -12.80
N ILE A 371 22.19 -15.10 -11.99
CA ILE A 371 21.11 -14.17 -12.35
C ILE A 371 21.76 -12.83 -12.72
N TRP A 372 21.48 -12.37 -13.92
CA TRP A 372 22.03 -11.13 -14.45
C TRP A 372 21.01 -10.00 -14.38
N THR A 373 21.43 -8.89 -13.83
CA THR A 373 20.64 -7.64 -13.84
C THR A 373 21.44 -6.58 -14.57
N VAL A 374 20.81 -5.93 -15.52
CA VAL A 374 21.41 -4.85 -16.33
C VAL A 374 20.69 -3.55 -16.02
N VAL A 375 21.45 -2.57 -15.63
CA VAL A 375 20.97 -1.22 -15.29
C VAL A 375 21.62 -0.22 -16.22
N LEU A 376 20.83 0.68 -16.77
CA LEU A 376 21.31 1.79 -17.59
C LEU A 376 21.44 3.04 -16.73
N GLU A 377 22.61 3.64 -16.75
CA GLU A 377 22.93 4.91 -16.13
C GLU A 377 23.24 5.95 -17.22
N LYS A 378 22.62 7.11 -17.13
CA LYS A 378 22.92 8.27 -17.99
C LYS A 378 23.01 9.57 -17.19
N ASN A 379 23.89 10.46 -17.62
CA ASN A 379 24.06 11.82 -17.07
C ASN A 379 24.38 11.89 -15.57
N VAL A 380 24.82 10.79 -14.94
CA VAL A 380 25.24 10.80 -13.53
C VAL A 380 26.70 11.24 -13.44
N CYS A 381 26.97 12.26 -12.65
CA CYS A 381 28.33 12.73 -12.40
C CYS A 381 28.96 11.90 -11.26
N LEU A 382 30.03 11.15 -11.54
CA LEU A 382 30.73 10.32 -10.54
C LEU A 382 31.35 11.12 -9.39
N SER A 383 31.42 12.46 -9.50
CA SER A 383 31.91 13.34 -8.42
C SER A 383 31.00 13.37 -7.20
N ASP A 384 29.71 13.05 -7.38
CA ASP A 384 28.71 13.11 -6.30
C ASP A 384 28.79 11.88 -5.34
N GLN A 385 29.57 10.85 -5.70
CA GLN A 385 29.69 9.61 -4.88
C GLN A 385 30.75 9.70 -3.77
N ARG A 386 31.62 10.73 -3.76
CA ARG A 386 32.72 10.82 -2.79
C ARG A 386 32.41 11.55 -1.48
N SER A 387 31.26 12.18 -1.34
CA SER A 387 30.87 12.93 -0.13
C SER A 387 30.03 12.15 0.89
N GLY A 388 29.76 10.89 0.63
CA GLY A 388 29.03 9.99 1.53
C GLY A 388 29.98 9.05 2.30
N SER A 389 31.05 9.57 2.93
CA SER A 389 31.79 8.80 3.95
C SER A 389 30.87 8.59 5.14
N ILE A 390 30.36 7.41 5.25
CA ILE A 390 29.64 6.91 6.41
C ILE A 390 30.61 6.91 7.58
N SER A 391 30.46 7.87 8.50
CA SER A 391 30.98 7.70 9.85
C SER A 391 30.16 6.58 10.51
N THR A 392 30.87 5.59 10.98
CA THR A 392 30.46 4.45 11.81
C THR A 392 29.49 4.82 12.92
#